data_f145cfcc73ac3eb914955a74b7fecc96
#
_entry.id   f145cfcc73ac3eb914955a74b7fecc96
#
_cell.length_a   1.000
_cell.length_b   1.000
_cell.length_c   1.000
_cell.angle_alpha   90.00
_cell.angle_beta   90.00
_cell.angle_gamma   90.00
#
_symmetry.space_group_name_H-M   'P 1'
#
loop_
_entity.id
_entity.type
_entity.pdbx_description
1 polymer ?
#
loop_
_entity_poly.entity_id
_entity_poly.type
_entity_poly.pdbx_seq_one_letter_code
_entity_poly.pdbx_strand_id
1 'polypeptide(L)'
;MGGIDWTGLLKGMGLLALSVSGGLALGKAIIALSLPERLLGSLLPRLRRLRIPAQALFALGVSLGSSRAGSALVAEAYGQGILSEREALFGTLLQSFPGYLKRWLVSFPVAAALAGTAGAIYSAAVLARSFCRFLLFLFLLRGRGATENEESVRGTEGRRGREFSFLGTLARTLPAAWAFYALAYLATPALQEFIEARGASFPLLSAAGWTVAAASFAHVNAALGVAGGALASGSLTTAQAVLALLTGNMLAVLSRVLRQDIAFWIGIFPGRMVRSLFVWNLVTLVATMAATVCLAAVPVLWGW
;
A
#
# COMPACT_ATOMS: atom_id res chain seq x y z
N MET A 1 -14.93 -30.40 21.32
CA MET A 1 -15.22 -29.71 20.07
C MET A 1 -16.18 -28.57 20.40
N GLY A 2 -15.70 -27.37 20.64
CA GLY A 2 -16.54 -26.20 20.88
C GLY A 2 -17.29 -25.86 19.60
N GLY A 3 -18.61 -25.71 19.69
CA GLY A 3 -19.43 -25.34 18.54
C GLY A 3 -19.01 -23.96 18.00
N ILE A 4 -19.07 -23.81 16.67
CA ILE A 4 -18.78 -22.52 16.01
C ILE A 4 -19.77 -21.47 16.54
N ASP A 5 -19.24 -20.36 17.05
CA ASP A 5 -20.09 -19.20 17.46
C ASP A 5 -20.58 -18.45 16.22
N TRP A 6 -21.69 -18.92 15.68
CA TRP A 6 -22.34 -18.32 14.51
C TRP A 6 -22.84 -16.90 14.78
N THR A 7 -23.23 -16.58 16.01
CA THR A 7 -23.68 -15.26 16.42
C THR A 7 -22.53 -14.25 16.40
N GLY A 8 -21.37 -14.63 16.92
CA GLY A 8 -20.14 -13.84 16.87
C GLY A 8 -19.67 -13.60 15.43
N LEU A 9 -19.71 -14.64 14.59
CA LEU A 9 -19.37 -14.55 13.17
C LEU A 9 -20.29 -13.54 12.43
N LEU A 10 -21.61 -13.70 12.55
CA LEU A 10 -22.57 -12.82 11.86
C LEU A 10 -22.48 -11.36 12.34
N LYS A 11 -22.33 -11.15 13.66
CA LYS A 11 -22.12 -9.81 14.23
C LYS A 11 -20.85 -9.17 13.71
N GLY A 12 -19.75 -9.92 13.63
CA GLY A 12 -18.48 -9.46 13.06
C GLY A 12 -18.59 -9.12 11.58
N MET A 13 -19.28 -9.93 10.78
CA MET A 13 -19.54 -9.65 9.36
C MET A 13 -20.40 -8.39 9.16
N GLY A 14 -21.41 -8.15 10.03
CA GLY A 14 -22.22 -6.94 10.00
C GLY A 14 -21.43 -5.67 10.31
N LEU A 15 -20.59 -5.70 11.37
CA LEU A 15 -19.70 -4.60 11.73
C LEU A 15 -18.66 -4.33 10.61
N LEU A 16 -18.11 -5.38 10.00
CA LEU A 16 -17.19 -5.26 8.88
C LEU A 16 -17.89 -4.60 7.67
N ALA A 17 -19.12 -5.00 7.35
CA ALA A 17 -19.89 -4.40 6.28
C ALA A 17 -20.12 -2.90 6.51
N LEU A 18 -20.54 -2.51 7.72
CA LEU A 18 -20.76 -1.13 8.09
C LEU A 18 -19.47 -0.31 8.01
N SER A 19 -18.36 -0.85 8.53
CA SER A 19 -17.04 -0.19 8.50
C SER A 19 -16.51 -0.02 7.09
N VAL A 20 -16.62 -1.05 6.24
CA VAL A 20 -16.18 -0.99 4.84
C VAL A 20 -17.03 0.01 4.06
N SER A 21 -18.36 -0.02 4.22
CA SER A 21 -19.27 0.90 3.54
C SER A 21 -19.01 2.35 3.94
N GLY A 22 -18.86 2.62 5.24
CA GLY A 22 -18.53 3.94 5.76
C GLY A 22 -17.17 4.44 5.28
N GLY A 23 -16.15 3.58 5.32
CA GLY A 23 -14.81 3.89 4.82
C GLY A 23 -14.78 4.20 3.32
N LEU A 24 -15.52 3.43 2.51
CA LEU A 24 -15.66 3.69 1.08
C LEU A 24 -16.45 4.99 0.79
N ALA A 25 -17.47 5.30 1.57
CA ALA A 25 -18.22 6.55 1.44
C ALA A 25 -17.33 7.77 1.72
N LEU A 26 -16.55 7.72 2.81
CA LEU A 26 -15.54 8.74 3.14
C LEU A 26 -14.48 8.84 2.05
N GLY A 27 -13.97 7.71 1.56
CA GLY A 27 -13.01 7.66 0.45
C GLY A 27 -13.55 8.30 -0.82
N LYS A 28 -14.83 8.06 -1.15
CA LYS A 28 -15.51 8.72 -2.28
C LYS A 28 -15.60 10.24 -2.06
N ALA A 29 -15.95 10.70 -0.88
CA ALA A 29 -15.99 12.13 -0.56
C ALA A 29 -14.59 12.78 -0.70
N ILE A 30 -13.53 12.13 -0.23
CA ILE A 30 -12.13 12.60 -0.36
C ILE A 30 -11.74 12.75 -1.84
N ILE A 31 -12.12 11.77 -2.69
CA ILE A 31 -11.86 11.84 -4.13
C ILE A 31 -12.70 12.92 -4.80
N ALA A 32 -13.98 13.03 -4.45
CA ALA A 32 -14.88 14.05 -5.00
C ALA A 32 -14.42 15.48 -4.69
N LEU A 33 -13.75 15.69 -3.54
CA LEU A 33 -13.13 16.96 -3.17
C LEU A 33 -11.77 17.22 -3.86
N SER A 34 -11.32 16.31 -4.74
CA SER A 34 -10.01 16.40 -5.43
C SER A 34 -8.84 16.66 -4.48
N LEU A 35 -8.90 16.12 -3.25
CA LEU A 35 -7.86 16.32 -2.24
C LEU A 35 -6.49 15.80 -2.67
N PRO A 36 -6.36 14.60 -3.33
CA PRO A 36 -5.07 14.11 -3.81
C PRO A 36 -4.44 15.06 -4.83
N GLU A 37 -5.25 15.57 -5.77
CA GLU A 37 -4.82 16.48 -6.82
C GLU A 37 -4.37 17.84 -6.25
N ARG A 38 -5.09 18.35 -5.25
CA ARG A 38 -4.73 19.61 -4.56
C ARG A 38 -3.43 19.47 -3.77
N LEU A 39 -3.27 18.37 -3.03
CA LEU A 39 -2.06 18.09 -2.23
C LEU A 39 -0.80 18.00 -3.10
N LEU A 40 -0.87 17.28 -4.22
CA LEU A 40 0.28 17.14 -5.11
C LEU A 40 0.44 18.33 -6.05
N GLY A 41 -0.65 18.99 -6.46
CA GLY A 41 -0.60 20.21 -7.23
C GLY A 41 0.17 21.33 -6.52
N SER A 42 0.07 21.42 -5.20
CA SER A 42 0.85 22.37 -4.40
C SER A 42 2.34 21.99 -4.27
N LEU A 43 2.67 20.71 -4.45
CA LEU A 43 4.05 20.21 -4.41
C LEU A 43 4.78 20.38 -5.75
N LEU A 44 4.10 20.22 -6.88
CA LEU A 44 4.69 20.29 -8.22
C LEU A 44 5.55 21.55 -8.47
N PRO A 45 5.11 22.78 -8.13
CA PRO A 45 5.94 23.98 -8.31
C PRO A 45 7.22 23.97 -7.46
N ARG A 46 7.15 23.36 -6.26
CA ARG A 46 8.33 23.19 -5.39
C ARG A 46 9.30 22.15 -5.93
N LEU A 47 8.78 21.07 -6.55
CA LEU A 47 9.57 20.02 -7.17
C LEU A 47 10.35 20.52 -8.40
N ARG A 48 9.79 21.49 -9.17
CA ARG A 48 10.50 22.14 -10.27
C ARG A 48 11.79 22.81 -9.82
N ARG A 49 11.84 23.36 -8.61
CA ARG A 49 13.05 23.99 -8.05
C ARG A 49 14.17 22.99 -7.76
N LEU A 50 13.88 21.69 -7.73
CA LEU A 50 14.85 20.61 -7.45
C LEU A 50 15.62 20.15 -8.70
N ARG A 51 15.47 20.83 -9.86
CA ARG A 51 16.12 20.47 -11.14
C ARG A 51 15.85 19.02 -11.54
N ILE A 52 14.59 18.61 -11.48
CA ILE A 52 14.13 17.29 -11.91
C ILE A 52 13.75 17.38 -13.39
N PRO A 53 14.04 16.33 -14.21
CA PRO A 53 13.64 16.31 -15.61
C PRO A 53 12.14 16.60 -15.80
N ALA A 54 11.80 17.47 -16.74
CA ALA A 54 10.42 17.91 -16.95
C ALA A 54 9.49 16.75 -17.29
N GLN A 55 9.96 15.76 -18.07
CA GLN A 55 9.23 14.55 -18.43
C GLN A 55 8.91 13.68 -17.22
N ALA A 56 9.85 13.55 -16.27
CA ALA A 56 9.63 12.81 -15.03
C ALA A 56 8.58 13.49 -14.14
N LEU A 57 8.58 14.84 -14.09
CA LEU A 57 7.57 15.64 -13.38
C LEU A 57 6.19 15.56 -14.05
N PHE A 58 6.15 15.62 -15.39
CA PHE A 58 4.91 15.46 -16.13
C PHE A 58 4.31 14.07 -15.90
N ALA A 59 5.12 13.03 -16.01
CA ALA A 59 4.73 11.65 -15.69
C ALA A 59 4.23 11.53 -14.23
N LEU A 60 4.84 12.24 -13.27
CA LEU A 60 4.39 12.28 -11.87
C LEU A 60 2.98 12.89 -11.76
N GLY A 61 2.67 13.95 -12.51
CA GLY A 61 1.32 14.50 -12.60
C GLY A 61 0.31 13.49 -13.14
N VAL A 62 0.65 12.80 -14.24
CA VAL A 62 -0.20 11.76 -14.84
C VAL A 62 -0.39 10.56 -13.89
N SER A 63 0.59 10.25 -13.06
CA SER A 63 0.51 9.15 -12.10
C SER A 63 -0.50 9.37 -10.97
N LEU A 64 -1.00 10.59 -10.78
CA LEU A 64 -2.17 10.89 -9.95
C LEU A 64 -3.43 10.17 -10.44
N GLY A 65 -3.61 10.12 -11.75
CA GLY A 65 -4.68 9.33 -12.38
C GLY A 65 -4.34 7.85 -12.41
N SER A 66 -3.14 7.51 -12.90
CA SER A 66 -2.68 6.13 -13.06
C SER A 66 -1.16 6.04 -12.98
N SER A 67 -0.64 5.37 -11.95
CA SER A 67 0.81 5.12 -11.81
C SER A 67 1.39 4.36 -13.00
N ARG A 68 0.59 3.47 -13.62
CA ARG A 68 1.02 2.75 -14.84
C ARG A 68 1.15 3.67 -16.04
N ALA A 69 0.23 4.62 -16.20
CA ALA A 69 0.31 5.61 -17.27
C ALA A 69 1.55 6.53 -17.08
N GLY A 70 1.81 6.98 -15.85
CA GLY A 70 3.02 7.73 -15.53
C GLY A 70 4.30 6.95 -15.86
N SER A 71 4.37 5.67 -15.46
CA SER A 71 5.53 4.82 -15.78
C SER A 71 5.69 4.55 -17.28
N ALA A 72 4.59 4.43 -18.04
CA ALA A 72 4.64 4.28 -19.49
C ALA A 72 5.20 5.52 -20.18
N LEU A 73 4.83 6.73 -19.72
CA LEU A 73 5.40 7.98 -20.23
C LEU A 73 6.91 8.09 -19.95
N VAL A 74 7.36 7.64 -18.77
CA VAL A 74 8.80 7.59 -18.48
C VAL A 74 9.51 6.59 -19.41
N ALA A 75 8.88 5.43 -19.68
CA ALA A 75 9.44 4.43 -20.61
C ALA A 75 9.52 4.95 -22.04
N GLU A 76 8.51 5.68 -22.50
CA GLU A 76 8.50 6.34 -23.81
C GLU A 76 9.61 7.38 -23.91
N ALA A 77 9.74 8.29 -22.94
CA ALA A 77 10.78 9.30 -22.91
C ALA A 77 12.20 8.68 -22.87
N TYR A 78 12.35 7.54 -22.18
CA TYR A 78 13.58 6.77 -22.19
C TYR A 78 13.86 6.14 -23.58
N GLY A 79 12.85 5.56 -24.21
CA GLY A 79 12.96 4.98 -25.56
C GLY A 79 13.30 6.02 -26.63
N GLN A 80 12.87 7.27 -26.45
CA GLN A 80 13.21 8.41 -27.31
C GLN A 80 14.58 9.04 -26.99
N GLY A 81 15.30 8.56 -25.97
CA GLY A 81 16.58 9.10 -25.55
C GLY A 81 16.51 10.44 -24.81
N ILE A 82 15.29 10.91 -24.44
CA ILE A 82 15.07 12.16 -23.70
C ILE A 82 15.51 12.00 -22.24
N LEU A 83 15.27 10.83 -21.65
CA LEU A 83 15.70 10.48 -20.31
C LEU A 83 16.87 9.49 -20.36
N SER A 84 17.87 9.72 -19.54
CA SER A 84 18.94 8.75 -19.30
C SER A 84 18.41 7.50 -18.56
N GLU A 85 19.16 6.39 -18.59
CA GLU A 85 18.81 5.14 -17.89
C GLU A 85 18.51 5.38 -16.40
N ARG A 86 19.32 6.21 -15.75
CA ARG A 86 19.15 6.54 -14.34
C ARG A 86 17.93 7.41 -14.07
N GLU A 87 17.65 8.39 -14.91
CA GLU A 87 16.49 9.26 -14.79
C GLU A 87 15.20 8.47 -15.02
N ALA A 88 15.20 7.58 -16.00
CA ALA A 88 14.07 6.69 -16.23
C ALA A 88 13.87 5.70 -15.08
N LEU A 89 14.97 5.16 -14.51
CA LEU A 89 14.91 4.26 -13.36
C LEU A 89 14.22 4.92 -12.16
N PHE A 90 14.78 6.02 -11.68
CA PHE A 90 14.24 6.70 -10.49
C PHE A 90 12.94 7.44 -10.79
N GLY A 91 12.77 7.96 -12.00
CA GLY A 91 11.52 8.53 -12.48
C GLY A 91 10.38 7.51 -12.41
N THR A 92 10.60 6.27 -12.86
CA THR A 92 9.61 5.20 -12.80
C THR A 92 9.26 4.82 -11.34
N LEU A 93 10.27 4.66 -10.49
CA LEU A 93 10.04 4.30 -9.08
C LEU A 93 9.31 5.42 -8.31
N LEU A 94 9.53 6.67 -8.69
CA LEU A 94 8.86 7.84 -8.15
C LEU A 94 7.34 7.82 -8.42
N GLN A 95 6.90 7.26 -9.57
CA GLN A 95 5.49 7.21 -9.98
C GLN A 95 4.61 6.35 -9.06
N SER A 96 5.21 5.51 -8.22
CA SER A 96 4.46 4.63 -7.32
C SER A 96 3.75 5.39 -6.20
N PHE A 97 4.30 6.51 -5.74
CA PHE A 97 3.79 7.24 -4.57
C PHE A 97 2.45 7.94 -4.80
N PRO A 98 2.22 8.71 -5.89
CA PRO A 98 0.93 9.38 -6.10
C PRO A 98 -0.25 8.41 -6.14
N GLY A 99 -0.11 7.31 -6.86
CA GLY A 99 -1.14 6.26 -6.91
C GLY A 99 -1.32 5.55 -5.56
N TYR A 100 -0.26 5.44 -4.76
CA TYR A 100 -0.35 4.95 -3.39
C TYR A 100 -1.09 5.95 -2.49
N LEU A 101 -0.76 7.23 -2.53
CA LEU A 101 -1.41 8.29 -1.75
C LEU A 101 -2.93 8.31 -1.98
N LYS A 102 -3.35 8.28 -3.25
CA LYS A 102 -4.78 8.21 -3.61
C LYS A 102 -5.47 6.99 -2.97
N ARG A 103 -4.85 5.83 -3.06
CA ARG A 103 -5.37 4.58 -2.49
C ARG A 103 -5.39 4.63 -0.96
N TRP A 104 -4.34 5.21 -0.35
CA TRP A 104 -4.23 5.36 1.08
C TRP A 104 -5.34 6.25 1.66
N LEU A 105 -5.65 7.37 1.02
CA LEU A 105 -6.75 8.26 1.44
C LEU A 105 -8.10 7.52 1.54
N VAL A 106 -8.34 6.54 0.65
CA VAL A 106 -9.54 5.71 0.69
C VAL A 106 -9.45 4.60 1.73
N SER A 107 -8.27 4.00 1.92
CA SER A 107 -8.10 2.85 2.80
C SER A 107 -7.87 3.23 4.27
N PHE A 108 -7.39 4.45 4.56
CA PHE A 108 -7.14 4.91 5.92
C PHE A 108 -8.40 4.91 6.81
N PRO A 109 -9.54 5.50 6.39
CA PRO A 109 -10.77 5.44 7.18
C PRO A 109 -11.25 4.02 7.43
N VAL A 110 -11.09 3.12 6.45
CA VAL A 110 -11.44 1.70 6.59
C VAL A 110 -10.54 1.02 7.62
N ALA A 111 -9.24 1.30 7.58
CA ALA A 111 -8.29 0.74 8.55
C ALA A 111 -8.57 1.21 9.98
N ALA A 112 -8.85 2.51 10.16
CA ALA A 112 -9.22 3.07 11.45
C ALA A 112 -10.56 2.50 11.95
N ALA A 113 -11.54 2.27 11.07
CA ALA A 113 -12.83 1.69 11.44
C ALA A 113 -12.72 0.21 11.82
N LEU A 114 -11.88 -0.59 11.14
CA LEU A 114 -11.75 -2.03 11.38
C LEU A 114 -10.88 -2.37 12.59
N ALA A 115 -9.76 -1.67 12.79
CA ALA A 115 -8.79 -1.98 13.85
C ALA A 115 -8.50 -0.79 14.78
N GLY A 116 -9.38 0.22 14.81
CA GLY A 116 -9.27 1.37 15.71
C GLY A 116 -7.91 2.08 15.59
N THR A 117 -7.33 2.40 16.75
CA THR A 117 -6.03 3.06 16.84
C THR A 117 -4.90 2.25 16.18
N ALA A 118 -4.91 0.93 16.30
CA ALA A 118 -3.91 0.07 15.64
C ALA A 118 -3.98 0.19 14.11
N GLY A 119 -5.19 0.21 13.52
CA GLY A 119 -5.39 0.42 12.10
C GLY A 119 -4.91 1.79 11.62
N ALA A 120 -5.16 2.83 12.42
CA ALA A 120 -4.69 4.19 12.13
C ALA A 120 -3.15 4.28 12.15
N ILE A 121 -2.51 3.74 13.20
CA ILE A 121 -1.05 3.72 13.35
C ILE A 121 -0.41 2.90 12.21
N TYR A 122 -0.92 1.70 11.94
CA TYR A 122 -0.48 0.88 10.81
C TYR A 122 -0.53 1.64 9.49
N SER A 123 -1.66 2.26 9.20
CA SER A 123 -1.88 3.02 7.97
C SER A 123 -0.94 4.22 7.86
N ALA A 124 -0.74 4.95 8.96
CA ALA A 124 0.21 6.06 9.03
C ALA A 124 1.66 5.60 8.82
N ALA A 125 2.06 4.48 9.43
CA ALA A 125 3.40 3.89 9.25
C ALA A 125 3.66 3.49 7.79
N VAL A 126 2.67 2.88 7.13
CA VAL A 126 2.78 2.50 5.71
C VAL A 126 2.85 3.74 4.80
N LEU A 127 2.11 4.82 5.12
CA LEU A 127 2.22 6.09 4.40
C LEU A 127 3.60 6.72 4.59
N ALA A 128 4.06 6.83 5.84
CA ALA A 128 5.38 7.39 6.16
C ALA A 128 6.50 6.65 5.42
N ARG A 129 6.47 5.32 5.43
CA ARG A 129 7.40 4.48 4.66
C ARG A 129 7.37 4.79 3.16
N SER A 130 6.17 4.87 2.58
CA SER A 130 6.00 5.16 1.15
C SER A 130 6.47 6.56 0.80
N PHE A 131 6.26 7.53 1.70
CA PHE A 131 6.74 8.89 1.56
C PHE A 131 8.27 8.98 1.68
N CYS A 132 8.88 8.26 2.62
CA CYS A 132 10.35 8.18 2.73
C CYS A 132 10.97 7.63 1.45
N ARG A 133 10.38 6.59 0.85
CA ARG A 133 10.85 6.07 -0.46
C ARG A 133 10.68 7.10 -1.57
N PHE A 134 9.58 7.83 -1.60
CA PHE A 134 9.35 8.91 -2.55
C PHE A 134 10.44 9.99 -2.42
N LEU A 135 10.74 10.44 -1.20
CA LEU A 135 11.80 11.42 -0.96
C LEU A 135 13.18 10.89 -1.36
N LEU A 136 13.46 9.61 -1.08
CA LEU A 136 14.70 8.97 -1.50
C LEU A 136 14.87 9.01 -3.03
N PHE A 137 13.86 8.58 -3.78
CA PHE A 137 13.92 8.59 -5.25
C PHE A 137 13.96 10.02 -5.80
N LEU A 138 13.26 10.94 -5.18
CA LEU A 138 13.32 12.36 -5.51
C LEU A 138 14.74 12.92 -5.33
N PHE A 139 15.39 12.58 -4.23
CA PHE A 139 16.77 12.98 -3.95
C PHE A 139 17.76 12.37 -4.96
N LEU A 140 17.59 11.10 -5.29
CA LEU A 140 18.42 10.41 -6.28
C LEU A 140 18.25 10.95 -7.70
N LEU A 141 17.09 11.56 -7.98
CA LEU A 141 16.78 12.19 -9.27
C LEU A 141 17.22 13.66 -9.33
N ARG A 142 17.48 14.30 -8.17
CA ARG A 142 17.85 15.71 -8.06
C ARG A 142 19.16 16.04 -8.77
N GLY A 143 19.21 17.24 -9.39
CA GLY A 143 20.46 17.88 -9.83
C GLY A 143 20.96 17.45 -11.20
N ARG A 144 20.19 16.68 -11.97
CA ARG A 144 20.58 16.19 -13.30
C ARG A 144 19.58 16.55 -14.41
N GLY A 145 18.56 17.34 -14.13
CA GLY A 145 17.75 17.94 -15.17
C GLY A 145 18.64 18.87 -16.01
N ALA A 146 19.26 18.28 -17.06
CA ALA A 146 19.86 19.08 -18.09
C ALA A 146 18.78 19.94 -18.74
N THR A 147 19.04 21.23 -18.78
CA THR A 147 18.46 22.16 -19.73
C THR A 147 18.00 21.41 -20.98
N GLU A 148 16.68 21.35 -21.21
CA GLU A 148 16.18 21.44 -22.58
C GLU A 148 14.67 21.35 -22.68
N ASN A 149 14.14 22.34 -23.38
CA ASN A 149 12.89 22.40 -24.12
C ASN A 149 11.57 22.16 -23.40
N GLU A 150 11.03 23.25 -22.87
CA GLU A 150 9.63 23.37 -22.40
C GLU A 150 8.57 23.14 -23.51
N GLU A 151 8.97 22.97 -24.77
CA GLU A 151 8.02 22.90 -25.91
C GLU A 151 7.37 21.54 -26.13
N SER A 152 7.93 20.44 -25.60
CA SER A 152 7.36 19.10 -25.86
C SER A 152 6.26 18.65 -24.86
N VAL A 153 5.89 19.48 -23.88
CA VAL A 153 4.96 19.10 -22.80
C VAL A 153 3.47 19.20 -23.21
N ARG A 154 3.14 19.76 -24.39
CA ARG A 154 1.75 20.10 -24.78
C ARG A 154 0.94 19.02 -25.48
N GLY A 155 1.21 17.77 -25.32
CA GLY A 155 0.49 16.77 -26.09
C GLY A 155 0.08 15.53 -25.32
N THR A 156 -0.78 15.59 -24.33
CA THR A 156 -1.73 14.50 -24.01
C THR A 156 -2.71 14.93 -22.92
N GLU A 157 -3.65 15.78 -23.24
CA GLU A 157 -4.89 15.89 -22.47
C GLU A 157 -5.77 14.69 -22.80
N GLY A 158 -6.19 13.96 -21.76
CA GLY A 158 -7.44 13.23 -21.83
C GLY A 158 -7.41 11.73 -21.99
N ARG A 159 -7.10 11.00 -20.94
CA ARG A 159 -7.86 9.78 -20.65
C ARG A 159 -8.39 9.89 -19.23
N ARG A 160 -9.65 10.32 -19.11
CA ARG A 160 -10.43 10.26 -17.86
C ARG A 160 -10.29 8.86 -17.26
N GLY A 161 -9.64 8.78 -16.10
CA GLY A 161 -9.57 7.57 -15.31
C GLY A 161 -10.99 7.05 -15.09
N ARG A 162 -11.13 5.73 -15.15
CA ARG A 162 -12.39 5.00 -14.92
C ARG A 162 -13.05 5.56 -13.65
N GLU A 163 -14.26 6.12 -13.78
CA GLU A 163 -14.98 6.71 -12.67
C GLU A 163 -15.07 5.72 -11.50
N PHE A 164 -14.78 6.21 -10.29
CA PHE A 164 -14.89 5.41 -9.08
C PHE A 164 -16.36 5.11 -8.82
N SER A 165 -16.82 3.93 -9.24
CA SER A 165 -18.16 3.45 -8.92
C SER A 165 -18.18 2.92 -7.48
N PHE A 166 -18.85 3.65 -6.59
CA PHE A 166 -19.02 3.25 -5.19
C PHE A 166 -19.68 1.86 -5.09
N LEU A 167 -20.81 1.67 -5.78
CA LEU A 167 -21.53 0.39 -5.77
C LEU A 167 -20.71 -0.74 -6.39
N GLY A 168 -20.01 -0.48 -7.51
CA GLY A 168 -19.14 -1.49 -8.13
C GLY A 168 -17.96 -1.87 -7.27
N THR A 169 -17.38 -0.92 -6.53
CA THR A 169 -16.30 -1.21 -5.59
C THR A 169 -16.82 -1.95 -4.36
N LEU A 170 -17.94 -1.52 -3.79
CA LEU A 170 -18.59 -2.17 -2.65
C LEU A 170 -18.98 -3.61 -3.00
N ALA A 171 -19.64 -3.84 -4.15
CA ALA A 171 -20.07 -5.15 -4.61
C ALA A 171 -18.91 -6.14 -4.82
N ARG A 172 -17.71 -5.65 -5.15
CA ARG A 172 -16.51 -6.50 -5.26
C ARG A 172 -15.77 -6.69 -3.94
N THR A 173 -15.70 -5.63 -3.12
CA THR A 173 -14.89 -5.65 -1.90
C THR A 173 -15.61 -6.36 -0.77
N LEU A 174 -16.93 -6.18 -0.63
CA LEU A 174 -17.69 -6.71 0.50
C LEU A 174 -17.79 -8.24 0.50
N PRO A 175 -18.16 -8.92 -0.61
CA PRO A 175 -18.18 -10.39 -0.63
C PRO A 175 -16.78 -10.99 -0.39
N ALA A 176 -15.75 -10.41 -0.99
CA ALA A 176 -14.37 -10.85 -0.77
C ALA A 176 -13.95 -10.66 0.71
N ALA A 177 -14.26 -9.50 1.30
CA ALA A 177 -13.94 -9.23 2.70
C ALA A 177 -14.71 -10.19 3.65
N TRP A 178 -15.97 -10.49 3.37
CA TRP A 178 -16.77 -11.46 4.11
C TRP A 178 -16.23 -12.88 4.00
N ALA A 179 -15.92 -13.33 2.78
CA ALA A 179 -15.35 -14.64 2.56
C ALA A 179 -14.02 -14.84 3.30
N PHE A 180 -13.14 -13.84 3.23
CA PHE A 180 -11.87 -13.88 3.94
C PHE A 180 -12.02 -13.74 5.45
N TYR A 181 -12.94 -12.92 5.93
CA TYR A 181 -13.24 -12.82 7.37
C TYR A 181 -13.76 -14.14 7.92
N ALA A 182 -14.74 -14.76 7.25
CA ALA A 182 -15.27 -16.06 7.63
C ALA A 182 -14.20 -17.14 7.60
N LEU A 183 -13.40 -17.20 6.53
CA LEU A 183 -12.29 -18.15 6.40
C LEU A 183 -11.26 -17.94 7.52
N ALA A 184 -10.86 -16.71 7.79
CA ALA A 184 -9.93 -16.40 8.87
C ALA A 184 -10.51 -16.77 10.24
N TYR A 185 -11.79 -16.44 10.49
CA TYR A 185 -12.47 -16.76 11.73
C TYR A 185 -12.53 -18.29 11.98
N LEU A 186 -12.90 -19.06 10.95
CA LEU A 186 -12.97 -20.51 11.02
C LEU A 186 -11.59 -21.17 11.07
N ALA A 187 -10.58 -20.61 10.41
CA ALA A 187 -9.22 -21.14 10.41
C ALA A 187 -8.42 -20.77 11.66
N THR A 188 -8.84 -19.76 12.42
CA THR A 188 -8.10 -19.27 13.60
C THR A 188 -7.83 -20.38 14.63
N PRO A 189 -8.81 -21.18 15.08
CA PRO A 189 -8.55 -22.23 16.07
C PRO A 189 -7.56 -23.29 15.58
N ALA A 190 -7.74 -23.77 14.33
CA ALA A 190 -6.85 -24.75 13.73
C ALA A 190 -5.42 -24.20 13.55
N LEU A 191 -5.29 -22.93 13.18
CA LEU A 191 -3.99 -22.27 13.05
C LEU A 191 -3.32 -22.07 14.42
N GLN A 192 -4.08 -21.73 15.46
CA GLN A 192 -3.57 -21.63 16.83
C GLN A 192 -3.07 -22.99 17.32
N GLU A 193 -3.87 -24.05 17.21
CA GLU A 193 -3.46 -25.43 17.57
C GLU A 193 -2.20 -25.87 16.81
N PHE A 194 -2.12 -25.56 15.51
CA PHE A 194 -0.94 -25.87 14.70
C PHE A 194 0.32 -25.15 15.18
N ILE A 195 0.20 -23.84 15.51
CA ILE A 195 1.32 -23.02 16.01
C ILE A 195 1.73 -23.48 17.42
N GLU A 196 0.76 -23.75 18.30
CA GLU A 196 1.03 -24.26 19.66
C GLU A 196 1.69 -25.64 19.63
N ALA A 197 1.19 -26.56 18.80
CA ALA A 197 1.76 -27.91 18.65
C ALA A 197 3.18 -27.92 18.09
N ARG A 198 3.55 -26.96 17.27
CA ARG A 198 4.88 -26.84 16.67
C ARG A 198 5.88 -26.05 17.50
N GLY A 199 5.48 -25.49 18.65
CA GLY A 199 6.36 -24.70 19.52
C GLY A 199 6.95 -23.46 18.83
N ALA A 200 6.31 -22.98 17.77
CA ALA A 200 6.75 -21.81 17.02
C ALA A 200 6.43 -20.53 17.80
N SER A 201 7.01 -20.39 18.98
CA SER A 201 7.07 -19.13 19.73
C SER A 201 8.08 -18.22 19.03
N PHE A 202 7.67 -17.57 17.95
CA PHE A 202 8.45 -16.45 17.46
C PHE A 202 8.43 -15.36 18.53
N PRO A 203 9.58 -14.91 19.01
CA PRO A 203 9.68 -14.07 20.23
C PRO A 203 8.95 -12.73 20.15
N LEU A 204 8.54 -12.31 18.96
CA LEU A 204 7.91 -11.00 18.71
C LEU A 204 6.42 -11.06 18.37
N LEU A 205 5.88 -12.19 17.95
CA LEU A 205 4.48 -12.34 17.55
C LEU A 205 3.85 -13.54 18.28
N SER A 206 2.75 -13.29 18.97
CA SER A 206 1.89 -14.35 19.53
C SER A 206 1.16 -15.12 18.41
N ALA A 207 0.52 -16.23 18.73
CA ALA A 207 -0.31 -17.00 17.80
C ALA A 207 -1.39 -16.12 17.15
N ALA A 208 -2.06 -15.25 17.92
CA ALA A 208 -3.03 -14.30 17.41
C ALA A 208 -2.37 -13.27 16.44
N GLY A 209 -1.16 -12.82 16.73
CA GLY A 209 -0.39 -11.94 15.83
C GLY A 209 -0.05 -12.62 14.51
N TRP A 210 0.33 -13.88 14.52
CA TRP A 210 0.57 -14.67 13.30
C TRP A 210 -0.70 -14.87 12.48
N THR A 211 -1.86 -15.02 13.13
CA THR A 211 -3.16 -15.10 12.43
C THR A 211 -3.45 -13.80 11.67
N VAL A 212 -3.20 -12.64 12.29
CA VAL A 212 -3.32 -11.33 11.63
C VAL A 212 -2.35 -11.23 10.45
N ALA A 213 -1.08 -11.63 10.64
CA ALA A 213 -0.08 -11.60 9.58
C ALA A 213 -0.46 -12.53 8.41
N ALA A 214 -0.93 -13.73 8.68
CA ALA A 214 -1.41 -14.67 7.68
C ALA A 214 -2.62 -14.13 6.90
N ALA A 215 -3.59 -13.51 7.58
CA ALA A 215 -4.75 -12.88 6.93
C ALA A 215 -4.36 -11.78 5.94
N SER A 216 -3.20 -11.14 6.14
CA SER A 216 -2.67 -10.11 5.22
C SER A 216 -2.34 -10.65 3.83
N PHE A 217 -1.99 -11.93 3.70
CA PHE A 217 -1.77 -12.57 2.38
C PHE A 217 -3.05 -12.64 1.56
N ALA A 218 -4.17 -12.89 2.22
CA ALA A 218 -5.45 -12.94 1.56
C ALA A 218 -5.91 -11.53 1.16
N HIS A 219 -6.03 -10.64 2.12
CA HIS A 219 -6.42 -9.26 1.89
C HIS A 219 -6.14 -8.38 3.11
N VAL A 220 -5.68 -7.13 2.89
CA VAL A 220 -5.38 -6.18 3.98
C VAL A 220 -6.59 -5.89 4.87
N ASN A 221 -7.80 -5.81 4.32
CA ASN A 221 -9.01 -5.57 5.11
C ASN A 221 -9.38 -6.78 5.99
N ALA A 222 -9.10 -8.01 5.53
CA ALA A 222 -9.25 -9.21 6.35
C ALA A 222 -8.30 -9.17 7.55
N ALA A 223 -7.03 -8.84 7.33
CA ALA A 223 -6.06 -8.68 8.40
C ALA A 223 -6.47 -7.60 9.42
N LEU A 224 -6.98 -6.46 8.94
CA LEU A 224 -7.49 -5.39 9.80
C LEU A 224 -8.70 -5.85 10.62
N GLY A 225 -9.63 -6.59 10.01
CA GLY A 225 -10.78 -7.17 10.72
C GLY A 225 -10.38 -8.17 11.80
N VAL A 226 -9.43 -9.08 11.48
CA VAL A 226 -8.89 -10.04 12.45
C VAL A 226 -8.14 -9.31 13.58
N ALA A 227 -7.35 -8.28 13.26
CA ALA A 227 -6.67 -7.46 14.26
C ALA A 227 -7.67 -6.76 15.17
N GLY A 228 -8.74 -6.18 14.61
CA GLY A 228 -9.82 -5.55 15.39
C GLY A 228 -10.54 -6.53 16.32
N GLY A 229 -10.83 -7.74 15.87
CA GLY A 229 -11.37 -8.81 16.68
C GLY A 229 -10.43 -9.24 17.82
N ALA A 230 -9.15 -9.39 17.53
CA ALA A 230 -8.13 -9.74 18.50
C ALA A 230 -7.90 -8.63 19.56
N LEU A 231 -8.01 -7.36 19.17
CA LEU A 231 -7.99 -6.23 20.10
C LEU A 231 -9.23 -6.22 21.00
N ALA A 232 -10.41 -6.45 20.43
CA ALA A 232 -11.68 -6.47 21.18
C ALA A 232 -11.75 -7.61 22.18
N SER A 233 -11.15 -8.76 21.89
CA SER A 233 -11.04 -9.90 22.81
C SER A 233 -9.91 -9.80 23.81
N GLY A 234 -9.04 -8.76 23.71
CA GLY A 234 -7.88 -8.60 24.58
C GLY A 234 -6.74 -9.59 24.28
N SER A 235 -6.81 -10.35 23.19
CA SER A 235 -5.76 -11.31 22.79
C SER A 235 -4.51 -10.65 22.16
N LEU A 236 -4.63 -9.40 21.75
CA LEU A 236 -3.51 -8.54 21.30
C LEU A 236 -3.60 -7.15 21.94
N THR A 237 -2.42 -6.60 22.25
CA THR A 237 -2.31 -5.15 22.52
C THR A 237 -2.26 -4.37 21.21
N THR A 238 -2.47 -3.05 21.28
CA THR A 238 -2.36 -2.17 20.09
C THR A 238 -0.99 -2.29 19.42
N ALA A 239 0.09 -2.35 20.19
CA ALA A 239 1.46 -2.49 19.67
C ALA A 239 1.66 -3.83 18.95
N GLN A 240 1.19 -4.92 19.53
CA GLN A 240 1.26 -6.26 18.92
C GLN A 240 0.42 -6.34 17.64
N ALA A 241 -0.76 -5.74 17.61
CA ALA A 241 -1.61 -5.69 16.40
C ALA A 241 -0.94 -4.89 15.27
N VAL A 242 -0.32 -3.74 15.57
CA VAL A 242 0.45 -2.94 14.61
C VAL A 242 1.63 -3.74 14.06
N LEU A 243 2.39 -4.39 14.92
CA LEU A 243 3.53 -5.22 14.52
C LEU A 243 3.08 -6.37 13.60
N ALA A 244 2.01 -7.07 13.96
CA ALA A 244 1.46 -8.16 13.17
C ALA A 244 0.96 -7.70 11.79
N LEU A 245 0.26 -6.56 11.73
CA LEU A 245 -0.20 -5.95 10.48
C LEU A 245 0.97 -5.53 9.58
N LEU A 246 2.03 -4.94 10.14
CA LEU A 246 3.21 -4.53 9.37
C LEU A 246 3.98 -5.74 8.84
N THR A 247 4.16 -6.79 9.65
CA THR A 247 4.79 -8.04 9.25
C THR A 247 4.01 -8.72 8.13
N GLY A 248 2.70 -8.84 8.28
CA GLY A 248 1.83 -9.38 7.24
C GLY A 248 1.83 -8.56 5.95
N ASN A 249 1.85 -7.22 6.07
CA ASN A 249 1.99 -6.33 4.92
C ASN A 249 3.31 -6.52 4.17
N MET A 250 4.42 -6.72 4.88
CA MET A 250 5.72 -7.00 4.27
C MET A 250 5.64 -8.23 3.36
N LEU A 251 5.10 -9.32 3.87
CA LEU A 251 4.96 -10.57 3.12
C LEU A 251 4.02 -10.41 1.92
N ALA A 252 2.85 -9.79 2.10
CA ALA A 252 1.86 -9.58 1.05
C ALA A 252 2.36 -8.65 -0.07
N VAL A 253 3.14 -7.62 0.25
CA VAL A 253 3.66 -6.67 -0.74
C VAL A 253 4.77 -7.31 -1.57
N LEU A 254 5.65 -8.13 -0.99
CA LEU A 254 6.67 -8.88 -1.74
C LEU A 254 6.03 -9.75 -2.82
N SER A 255 4.98 -10.49 -2.46
CA SER A 255 4.22 -11.30 -3.42
C SER A 255 3.59 -10.46 -4.55
N ARG A 256 3.11 -9.26 -4.24
CA ARG A 256 2.52 -8.34 -5.24
C ARG A 256 3.55 -7.80 -6.21
N VAL A 257 4.72 -7.39 -5.73
CA VAL A 257 5.82 -6.88 -6.57
C VAL A 257 6.20 -7.93 -7.61
N LEU A 258 6.37 -9.19 -7.20
CA LEU A 258 6.71 -10.28 -8.10
C LEU A 258 5.65 -10.50 -9.18
N ARG A 259 4.37 -10.47 -8.82
CA ARG A 259 3.28 -10.81 -9.76
C ARG A 259 2.80 -9.66 -10.63
N GLN A 260 2.86 -8.42 -10.15
CA GLN A 260 2.22 -7.29 -10.83
C GLN A 260 3.21 -6.27 -11.39
N ASP A 261 4.23 -5.88 -10.59
CA ASP A 261 5.12 -4.80 -11.00
C ASP A 261 6.12 -5.29 -12.05
N ILE A 262 6.70 -6.47 -11.84
CA ILE A 262 7.66 -7.06 -12.81
C ILE A 262 6.99 -7.32 -14.15
N ALA A 263 5.81 -7.96 -14.15
CA ALA A 263 5.08 -8.25 -15.39
C ALA A 263 4.77 -6.97 -16.18
N PHE A 264 4.42 -5.89 -15.50
CA PHE A 264 4.19 -4.60 -16.12
C PHE A 264 5.48 -3.99 -16.70
N TRP A 265 6.59 -4.01 -15.94
CA TRP A 265 7.85 -3.45 -16.40
C TRP A 265 8.46 -4.19 -17.59
N ILE A 266 8.31 -5.52 -17.64
CA ILE A 266 8.74 -6.33 -18.80
C ILE A 266 8.02 -5.88 -20.07
N GLY A 267 6.76 -5.45 -19.95
CA GLY A 267 5.98 -4.99 -21.10
C GLY A 267 6.36 -3.61 -21.64
N ILE A 268 7.08 -2.77 -20.86
CA ILE A 268 7.35 -1.37 -21.25
C ILE A 268 8.84 -1.00 -21.27
N PHE A 269 9.72 -1.78 -20.63
CA PHE A 269 11.15 -1.49 -20.56
C PHE A 269 12.00 -2.63 -21.13
N PRO A 270 13.21 -2.35 -21.64
CA PRO A 270 14.16 -3.39 -21.99
C PRO A 270 14.65 -4.17 -20.76
N GLY A 271 14.97 -5.45 -20.93
CA GLY A 271 15.25 -6.39 -19.83
C GLY A 271 16.34 -5.93 -18.85
N ARG A 272 17.38 -5.22 -19.32
CA ARG A 272 18.41 -4.64 -18.46
C ARG A 272 17.81 -3.63 -17.47
N MET A 273 16.93 -2.77 -17.98
CA MET A 273 16.23 -1.75 -17.17
C MET A 273 15.27 -2.39 -16.18
N VAL A 274 14.55 -3.45 -16.58
CA VAL A 274 13.66 -4.21 -15.69
C VAL A 274 14.42 -4.80 -14.52
N ARG A 275 15.61 -5.36 -14.76
CA ARG A 275 16.47 -5.89 -13.69
C ARG A 275 16.86 -4.78 -12.70
N SER A 276 17.29 -3.64 -13.20
CA SER A 276 17.66 -2.48 -12.36
C SER A 276 16.46 -1.97 -11.56
N LEU A 277 15.29 -1.82 -12.19
CA LEU A 277 14.03 -1.44 -11.54
C LEU A 277 13.67 -2.43 -10.41
N PHE A 278 13.75 -3.72 -10.70
CA PHE A 278 13.44 -4.76 -9.72
C PHE A 278 14.38 -4.69 -8.51
N VAL A 279 15.69 -4.63 -8.74
CA VAL A 279 16.69 -4.61 -7.66
C VAL A 279 16.49 -3.36 -6.78
N TRP A 280 16.42 -2.17 -7.37
CA TRP A 280 16.22 -0.93 -6.62
C TRP A 280 14.89 -0.87 -5.88
N ASN A 281 13.81 -1.33 -6.52
CA ASN A 281 12.51 -1.42 -5.89
C ASN A 281 12.53 -2.39 -4.71
N LEU A 282 13.09 -3.59 -4.90
CA LEU A 282 13.14 -4.64 -3.87
C LEU A 282 14.00 -4.20 -2.68
N VAL A 283 15.23 -3.72 -2.93
CA VAL A 283 16.15 -3.29 -1.87
C VAL A 283 15.52 -2.16 -1.03
N THR A 284 15.03 -1.11 -1.68
CA THR A 284 14.42 0.02 -0.96
C THR A 284 13.11 -0.36 -0.26
N LEU A 285 12.35 -1.28 -0.85
CA LEU A 285 11.11 -1.79 -0.26
C LEU A 285 11.42 -2.61 1.00
N VAL A 286 12.30 -3.60 0.89
CA VAL A 286 12.67 -4.47 2.02
C VAL A 286 13.33 -3.66 3.13
N ALA A 287 14.27 -2.77 2.80
CA ALA A 287 14.94 -1.93 3.80
C ALA A 287 13.93 -1.05 4.59
N THR A 288 13.02 -0.37 3.88
CA THR A 288 12.02 0.48 4.55
C THR A 288 10.95 -0.32 5.30
N MET A 289 10.62 -1.54 4.84
CA MET A 289 9.72 -2.44 5.56
C MET A 289 10.38 -2.99 6.82
N ALA A 290 11.61 -3.47 6.73
CA ALA A 290 12.37 -3.94 7.88
C ALA A 290 12.49 -2.83 8.94
N ALA A 291 12.84 -1.61 8.53
CA ALA A 291 12.92 -0.47 9.43
C ALA A 291 11.57 -0.19 10.15
N THR A 292 10.44 -0.23 9.43
CA THR A 292 9.12 -0.02 10.07
C THR A 292 8.72 -1.15 11.00
N VAL A 293 9.05 -2.40 10.68
CA VAL A 293 8.80 -3.55 11.55
C VAL A 293 9.68 -3.47 12.80
N CYS A 294 10.97 -3.16 12.65
CA CYS A 294 11.88 -2.98 13.80
C CYS A 294 11.40 -1.85 14.73
N LEU A 295 10.97 -0.71 14.17
CA LEU A 295 10.42 0.38 14.98
C LEU A 295 9.13 -0.03 15.70
N ALA A 296 8.26 -0.80 15.06
CA ALA A 296 7.04 -1.30 15.68
C ALA A 296 7.29 -2.41 16.73
N ALA A 297 8.41 -3.10 16.65
CA ALA A 297 8.80 -4.09 17.63
C ALA A 297 9.26 -3.46 18.97
N VAL A 298 9.77 -2.24 18.94
CA VAL A 298 10.28 -1.56 20.15
C VAL A 298 9.24 -1.46 21.27
N PRO A 299 8.00 -0.93 21.04
CA PRO A 299 6.97 -0.90 22.08
C PRO A 299 6.60 -2.28 22.60
N VAL A 300 6.55 -3.29 21.71
CA VAL A 300 6.23 -4.68 22.09
C VAL A 300 7.30 -5.25 23.03
N LEU A 301 8.58 -4.99 22.75
CA LEU A 301 9.71 -5.44 23.60
C LEU A 301 9.73 -4.74 24.96
N TRP A 302 9.19 -3.52 25.06
CA TRP A 302 9.11 -2.75 26.29
C TRP A 302 7.81 -3.01 27.07
N GLY A 303 6.97 -3.94 26.59
CA GLY A 303 5.74 -4.36 27.29
C GLY A 303 4.57 -3.39 27.21
N TRP A 304 4.55 -2.56 26.18
CA TRP A 304 3.45 -1.57 25.94
C TRP A 304 2.30 -2.16 25.11
#